data_a7498bc15ca566db467d0831a7a2fc95
#
_entry.id   a7498bc15ca566db467d0831a7a2fc95
#
_cell.length_a   1.000
_cell.length_b   1.000
_cell.length_c   1.000
_cell.angle_alpha   90.00
_cell.angle_beta   90.00
_cell.angle_gamma   90.00
#
_symmetry.space_group_name_H-M   'P 1'
#
loop_
_entity.id
_entity.type
_entity.pdbx_description
1 polymer ?
#
loop_
_entity_poly.entity_id
_entity_poly.type
_entity_poly.pdbx_seq_one_letter_code
_entity_poly.pdbx_strand_id
1 'polypeptide(L)'
;MALPENLRGKLSFPVIGAPLFIISNPDLVIAQCKAGVVGSFPALNARPAEVLDQWLTRISEELDAHNQANPDNPAAPYAVNQIVHNSNDRLMHDVEMCVKHKVPVVITSLGARPEVFEAIHSYGGICLHDVSIIDLRTRRSRRVPMG
;
A
#
# COMPACT_ATOMS: atom_id res chain seq x y z
N MET A 1 -8.00 11.34 16.98
CA MET A 1 -6.91 11.24 15.96
C MET A 1 -7.57 11.34 14.59
N ALA A 2 -7.14 12.27 13.74
CA ALA A 2 -7.72 12.43 12.41
C ALA A 2 -7.05 11.45 11.41
N LEU A 3 -7.80 10.95 10.42
CA LEU A 3 -7.22 10.18 9.33
C LEU A 3 -6.25 11.05 8.51
N PRO A 4 -5.19 10.46 7.94
CA PRO A 4 -4.33 11.14 6.98
C PRO A 4 -5.14 11.77 5.84
N GLU A 5 -4.66 12.87 5.30
CA GLU A 5 -5.38 13.68 4.32
C GLU A 5 -5.74 12.86 3.06
N ASN A 6 -4.84 12.01 2.60
CA ASN A 6 -5.05 11.13 1.44
C ASN A 6 -6.16 10.08 1.65
N LEU A 7 -6.58 9.82 2.90
CA LEU A 7 -7.63 8.85 3.23
C LEU A 7 -8.94 9.54 3.64
N ARG A 8 -8.86 10.82 4.03
CA ARG A 8 -10.01 11.54 4.56
C ARG A 8 -11.07 11.77 3.46
N GLY A 9 -12.31 11.39 3.76
CA GLY A 9 -13.44 11.54 2.84
C GLY A 9 -13.48 10.53 1.68
N LYS A 10 -12.52 9.58 1.64
CA LYS A 10 -12.46 8.55 0.60
C LYS A 10 -12.81 7.16 1.10
N LEU A 11 -13.08 7.00 2.38
CA LEU A 11 -13.39 5.72 3.00
C LEU A 11 -14.83 5.70 3.49
N SER A 12 -15.58 4.66 3.17
CA SER A 12 -16.87 4.37 3.81
C SER A 12 -16.67 3.90 5.24
N PHE A 13 -15.58 3.15 5.47
CA PHE A 13 -15.14 2.69 6.79
C PHE A 13 -13.62 2.80 6.90
N PRO A 14 -13.07 3.17 8.08
CA PRO A 14 -11.63 3.27 8.30
C PRO A 14 -10.99 1.87 8.45
N VAL A 15 -11.11 1.05 7.42
CA VAL A 15 -10.68 -0.36 7.37
C VAL A 15 -9.75 -0.56 6.19
N ILE A 16 -8.75 -1.39 6.37
CA ILE A 16 -7.86 -1.90 5.33
C ILE A 16 -8.11 -3.40 5.18
N GLY A 17 -8.43 -3.86 3.99
CA GLY A 17 -8.47 -5.28 3.67
C GLY A 17 -7.06 -5.86 3.80
N ALA A 18 -6.89 -6.95 4.56
CA ALA A 18 -5.58 -7.54 4.80
C ALA A 18 -4.92 -8.02 3.50
N PRO A 19 -3.59 -7.80 3.32
CA PRO A 19 -2.86 -8.34 2.18
C PRO A 19 -2.65 -9.84 2.37
N LEU A 20 -3.42 -10.66 1.67
CA LEU A 20 -3.39 -12.11 1.77
C LEU A 20 -2.51 -12.73 0.69
N PHE A 21 -1.57 -13.60 1.11
CA PHE A 21 -0.71 -14.34 0.19
C PHE A 21 -1.56 -15.19 -0.78
N ILE A 22 -1.23 -15.17 -2.06
CA ILE A 22 -1.94 -15.82 -3.17
C ILE A 22 -3.33 -15.25 -3.46
N ILE A 23 -4.16 -15.01 -2.43
CA ILE A 23 -5.57 -14.65 -2.57
C ILE A 23 -5.74 -13.21 -3.06
N SER A 24 -4.99 -12.26 -2.46
CA SER A 24 -5.09 -10.85 -2.85
C SER A 24 -4.49 -10.63 -4.23
N ASN A 25 -5.34 -10.28 -5.18
CA ASN A 25 -5.04 -9.97 -6.58
C ASN A 25 -5.72 -8.66 -6.99
N PRO A 26 -5.51 -8.13 -8.20
CA PRO A 26 -6.13 -6.89 -8.64
C PRO A 26 -7.66 -6.88 -8.56
N ASP A 27 -8.33 -8.00 -8.89
CA ASP A 27 -9.81 -8.06 -8.86
C ASP A 27 -10.34 -7.82 -7.44
N LEU A 28 -9.73 -8.48 -6.45
CA LEU A 28 -10.12 -8.31 -5.04
C LEU A 28 -9.83 -6.89 -4.57
N VAL A 29 -8.65 -6.35 -4.87
CA VAL A 29 -8.24 -4.99 -4.47
C VAL A 29 -9.19 -3.95 -5.05
N ILE A 30 -9.49 -4.03 -6.34
CA ILE A 30 -10.39 -3.12 -7.03
C ILE A 30 -11.81 -3.18 -6.44
N ALA A 31 -12.31 -4.40 -6.18
CA ALA A 31 -13.62 -4.58 -5.56
C ALA A 31 -13.69 -3.96 -4.16
N GLN A 32 -12.66 -4.15 -3.34
CA GLN A 32 -12.55 -3.54 -2.01
C GLN A 32 -12.52 -2.02 -2.08
N CYS A 33 -11.70 -1.45 -2.99
CA CYS A 33 -11.60 -0.01 -3.14
C CYS A 33 -12.92 0.61 -3.62
N LYS A 34 -13.59 0.01 -4.59
CA LYS A 34 -14.93 0.44 -5.07
C LYS A 34 -16.01 0.33 -3.99
N ALA A 35 -15.84 -0.57 -3.02
CA ALA A 35 -16.70 -0.68 -1.84
C ALA A 35 -16.37 0.34 -0.72
N GLY A 36 -15.40 1.23 -0.93
CA GLY A 36 -15.01 2.26 0.04
C GLY A 36 -14.10 1.78 1.17
N VAL A 37 -13.40 0.67 0.97
CA VAL A 37 -12.43 0.06 1.90
C VAL A 37 -11.06 0.06 1.22
N VAL A 38 -9.98 0.35 1.95
CA VAL A 38 -8.63 0.24 1.38
C VAL A 38 -8.36 -1.21 1.00
N GLY A 39 -8.30 -1.50 -0.29
CA GLY A 39 -7.91 -2.82 -0.80
C GLY A 39 -6.39 -2.99 -0.75
N SER A 40 -5.90 -4.18 -0.40
CA SER A 40 -4.46 -4.39 -0.36
C SER A 40 -4.02 -5.76 -0.89
N PHE A 41 -2.77 -5.82 -1.36
CA PHE A 41 -2.12 -7.06 -1.79
C PHE A 41 -0.61 -7.05 -1.49
N PRO A 42 0.01 -8.22 -1.27
CA PRO A 42 1.46 -8.33 -1.18
C PRO A 42 2.10 -8.15 -2.57
N ALA A 43 3.12 -7.30 -2.70
CA ALA A 43 3.87 -7.17 -3.96
C ALA A 43 4.38 -8.53 -4.47
N LEU A 44 4.75 -9.43 -3.56
CA LEU A 44 5.22 -10.79 -3.86
C LEU A 44 4.15 -11.69 -4.49
N ASN A 45 2.88 -11.32 -4.52
CA ASN A 45 1.84 -12.06 -5.24
C ASN A 45 1.95 -11.86 -6.76
N ALA A 46 2.44 -10.71 -7.20
CA ALA A 46 2.73 -10.45 -8.61
C ALA A 46 4.00 -11.22 -9.02
N ARG A 47 3.84 -12.26 -9.84
CA ARG A 47 4.90 -13.15 -10.28
C ARG A 47 4.81 -13.43 -11.78
N PRO A 48 5.92 -13.29 -12.53
CA PRO A 48 7.23 -12.76 -12.09
C PRO A 48 7.18 -11.27 -11.70
N ALA A 49 8.32 -10.67 -11.31
CA ALA A 49 8.38 -9.31 -10.75
C ALA A 49 7.77 -8.24 -11.65
N GLU A 50 7.95 -8.39 -12.95
CA GLU A 50 7.46 -7.47 -14.00
C GLU A 50 5.92 -7.37 -14.04
N VAL A 51 5.23 -8.37 -13.53
CA VAL A 51 3.76 -8.39 -13.42
C VAL A 51 3.26 -7.33 -12.44
N LEU A 52 4.08 -6.90 -11.47
CA LEU A 52 3.69 -5.87 -10.52
C LEU A 52 3.35 -4.54 -11.22
N ASP A 53 4.13 -4.14 -12.21
CA ASP A 53 3.86 -2.94 -13.01
C ASP A 53 2.50 -3.01 -13.71
N GLN A 54 2.17 -4.17 -14.29
CA GLN A 54 0.87 -4.40 -14.95
C GLN A 54 -0.30 -4.34 -13.95
N TRP A 55 -0.12 -4.94 -12.77
CA TRP A 55 -1.14 -4.91 -11.71
C TRP A 55 -1.41 -3.51 -11.21
N LEU A 56 -0.35 -2.73 -10.96
CA LEU A 56 -0.48 -1.35 -10.49
C LEU A 56 -1.13 -0.46 -11.55
N THR A 57 -0.75 -0.62 -12.83
CA THR A 57 -1.39 0.07 -13.95
C THR A 57 -2.88 -0.23 -13.98
N ARG A 58 -3.27 -1.51 -14.02
CA ARG A 58 -4.66 -1.94 -14.07
C ARG A 58 -5.49 -1.40 -12.90
N ILE A 59 -4.97 -1.53 -11.66
CA ILE A 59 -5.66 -1.04 -10.47
C ILE A 59 -5.90 0.46 -10.58
N SER A 60 -4.88 1.24 -10.94
CA SER A 60 -5.00 2.69 -11.07
C SER A 60 -6.01 3.08 -12.13
N GLU A 61 -5.93 2.51 -13.34
CA GLU A 61 -6.85 2.81 -14.44
C GLU A 61 -8.31 2.48 -14.09
N GLU A 62 -8.57 1.32 -13.47
CA GLU A 62 -9.93 0.93 -13.09
C GLU A 62 -10.51 1.78 -11.95
N LEU A 63 -9.68 2.21 -10.99
CA LEU A 63 -10.12 3.10 -9.93
C LEU A 63 -10.34 4.53 -10.43
N ASP A 64 -9.50 5.03 -11.35
CA ASP A 64 -9.67 6.33 -11.98
C ASP A 64 -10.93 6.37 -12.84
N ALA A 65 -11.20 5.33 -13.62
CA ALA A 65 -12.44 5.21 -14.40
C ALA A 65 -13.68 5.18 -13.49
N HIS A 66 -13.61 4.45 -12.37
CA HIS A 66 -14.68 4.45 -11.37
C HIS A 66 -14.92 5.84 -10.78
N ASN A 67 -13.87 6.57 -10.41
CA ASN A 67 -13.95 7.90 -9.82
C ASN A 67 -14.54 8.92 -10.79
N GLN A 68 -14.18 8.83 -12.07
CA GLN A 68 -14.78 9.68 -13.11
C GLN A 68 -16.28 9.43 -13.29
N ALA A 69 -16.70 8.16 -13.24
CA ALA A 69 -18.11 7.76 -13.38
C ALA A 69 -18.92 8.02 -12.10
N ASN A 70 -18.28 8.09 -10.93
CA ASN A 70 -18.94 8.21 -9.63
C ASN A 70 -18.27 9.30 -8.76
N PRO A 71 -18.34 10.58 -9.16
CA PRO A 71 -17.64 11.66 -8.46
C PRO A 71 -18.12 11.86 -7.02
N ASP A 72 -19.39 11.54 -6.73
CA ASP A 72 -19.98 11.64 -5.39
C ASP A 72 -19.68 10.42 -4.50
N ASN A 73 -19.15 9.35 -5.08
CA ASN A 73 -18.78 8.11 -4.36
C ASN A 73 -17.46 7.54 -4.92
N PRO A 74 -16.34 8.24 -4.74
CA PRO A 74 -15.06 7.79 -5.25
C PRO A 74 -14.59 6.51 -4.54
N ALA A 75 -13.81 5.71 -5.25
CA ALA A 75 -13.17 4.53 -4.67
C ALA A 75 -12.17 4.92 -3.57
N ALA A 76 -12.05 4.06 -2.56
CA ALA A 76 -10.97 4.17 -1.59
C ALA A 76 -9.60 3.96 -2.26
N PRO A 77 -8.51 4.52 -1.73
CA PRO A 77 -7.16 4.25 -2.23
C PRO A 77 -6.77 2.80 -1.95
N TYR A 78 -5.85 2.26 -2.75
CA TYR A 78 -5.30 0.93 -2.55
C TYR A 78 -3.98 0.96 -1.77
N ALA A 79 -3.56 -0.21 -1.29
CA ALA A 79 -2.31 -0.40 -0.58
C ALA A 79 -1.50 -1.57 -1.16
N VAL A 80 -0.17 -1.46 -1.10
CA VAL A 80 0.77 -2.54 -1.44
C VAL A 80 1.56 -2.94 -0.20
N ASN A 81 1.58 -4.22 0.11
CA ASN A 81 2.40 -4.74 1.20
C ASN A 81 3.79 -5.13 0.68
N GLN A 82 4.82 -4.65 1.40
CA GLN A 82 6.22 -4.92 1.15
C GLN A 82 6.82 -5.74 2.29
N ILE A 83 7.34 -6.92 1.96
CA ILE A 83 8.10 -7.75 2.91
C ILE A 83 9.52 -7.22 3.01
N VAL A 84 9.82 -6.56 4.12
CA VAL A 84 11.11 -5.90 4.36
C VAL A 84 12.07 -6.86 5.10
N HIS A 85 12.30 -8.01 4.54
CA HIS A 85 13.23 -9.00 5.06
C HIS A 85 14.42 -9.17 4.12
N ASN A 86 15.60 -9.49 4.65
CA ASN A 86 16.84 -9.62 3.86
C ASN A 86 16.78 -10.73 2.78
N SER A 87 15.87 -11.69 2.93
CA SER A 87 15.64 -12.72 1.91
C SER A 87 14.78 -12.26 0.72
N ASN A 88 14.22 -11.06 0.78
CA ASN A 88 13.47 -10.49 -0.33
C ASN A 88 14.41 -9.71 -1.25
N ASP A 89 14.94 -10.37 -2.23
CA ASP A 89 15.89 -9.82 -3.21
C ASP A 89 15.25 -8.84 -4.20
N ARG A 90 13.92 -8.87 -4.36
CA ARG A 90 13.18 -7.96 -5.24
C ARG A 90 12.62 -6.72 -4.53
N LEU A 91 12.87 -6.53 -3.23
CA LEU A 91 12.29 -5.44 -2.44
C LEU A 91 12.49 -4.07 -3.10
N MET A 92 13.69 -3.73 -3.52
CA MET A 92 13.97 -2.40 -4.08
C MET A 92 13.31 -2.20 -5.44
N HIS A 93 13.25 -3.22 -6.28
CA HIS A 93 12.48 -3.20 -7.53
C HIS A 93 10.98 -2.92 -7.22
N ASP A 94 10.40 -3.62 -6.27
CA ASP A 94 8.98 -3.46 -5.92
C ASP A 94 8.70 -2.06 -5.32
N VAL A 95 9.65 -1.51 -4.55
CA VAL A 95 9.58 -0.13 -4.04
C VAL A 95 9.65 0.88 -5.17
N GLU A 96 10.53 0.69 -6.16
CA GLU A 96 10.61 1.55 -7.35
C GLU A 96 9.27 1.55 -8.12
N MET A 97 8.62 0.39 -8.26
CA MET A 97 7.28 0.31 -8.86
C MET A 97 6.24 1.08 -8.04
N CYS A 98 6.30 1.01 -6.70
CA CYS A 98 5.43 1.81 -5.85
C CYS A 98 5.64 3.32 -6.04
N VAL A 99 6.89 3.76 -6.19
CA VAL A 99 7.24 5.17 -6.48
C VAL A 99 6.74 5.59 -7.85
N LYS A 100 6.99 4.78 -8.89
CA LYS A 100 6.55 5.02 -10.27
C LYS A 100 5.04 5.25 -10.36
N HIS A 101 4.26 4.41 -9.70
CA HIS A 101 2.79 4.46 -9.69
C HIS A 101 2.22 5.35 -8.57
N LYS A 102 3.07 5.99 -7.75
CA LYS A 102 2.65 6.80 -6.59
C LYS A 102 1.62 6.07 -5.72
N VAL A 103 1.92 4.82 -5.38
CA VAL A 103 1.03 3.97 -4.58
C VAL A 103 0.58 4.71 -3.31
N PRO A 104 -0.72 4.92 -3.08
CA PRO A 104 -1.18 5.79 -2.00
C PRO A 104 -0.78 5.32 -0.60
N VAL A 105 -0.79 4.00 -0.37
CA VAL A 105 -0.46 3.40 0.91
C VAL A 105 0.49 2.21 0.71
N VAL A 106 1.58 2.18 1.46
CA VAL A 106 2.50 1.04 1.51
C VAL A 106 2.50 0.48 2.94
N ILE A 107 2.35 -0.84 3.05
CA ILE A 107 2.39 -1.56 4.33
C ILE A 107 3.69 -2.35 4.39
N THR A 108 4.57 -2.05 5.35
CA THR A 108 5.81 -2.80 5.52
C THR A 108 5.67 -3.87 6.59
N SER A 109 6.16 -5.07 6.30
CA SER A 109 6.11 -6.25 7.17
C SER A 109 7.51 -6.86 7.36
N LEU A 110 7.72 -7.53 8.50
CA LEU A 110 8.95 -8.26 8.86
C LEU A 110 10.22 -7.40 8.91
N GLY A 111 10.10 -6.10 9.01
CA GLY A 111 11.24 -5.21 9.10
C GLY A 111 10.86 -3.76 8.80
N ALA A 112 11.80 -2.85 9.11
CA ALA A 112 11.70 -1.45 8.74
C ALA A 112 13.03 -1.02 8.14
N ARG A 113 12.99 -0.41 6.97
CA ARG A 113 14.18 0.14 6.29
C ARG A 113 13.92 1.60 5.98
N PRO A 114 14.79 2.52 6.46
CA PRO A 114 14.62 3.97 6.23
C PRO A 114 14.44 4.32 4.76
N GLU A 115 15.21 3.69 3.88
CA GLU A 115 15.16 3.95 2.43
C GLU A 115 13.78 3.65 1.80
N VAL A 116 13.03 2.68 2.35
CA VAL A 116 11.66 2.41 1.89
C VAL A 116 10.72 3.54 2.30
N PHE A 117 10.82 4.00 3.55
CA PHE A 117 10.00 5.12 4.04
C PHE A 117 10.29 6.42 3.27
N GLU A 118 11.58 6.74 3.09
CA GLU A 118 12.01 7.92 2.34
C GLU A 118 11.47 7.90 0.90
N ALA A 119 11.57 6.75 0.22
CA ALA A 119 11.06 6.58 -1.13
C ALA A 119 9.54 6.82 -1.21
N ILE A 120 8.76 6.26 -0.27
CA ILE A 120 7.31 6.41 -0.28
C ILE A 120 6.88 7.83 0.12
N HIS A 121 7.53 8.42 1.11
CA HIS A 121 7.23 9.80 1.53
C HIS A 121 7.63 10.83 0.47
N SER A 122 8.59 10.55 -0.40
CA SER A 122 9.06 11.48 -1.45
C SER A 122 7.96 11.97 -2.39
N TYR A 123 6.89 11.19 -2.57
CA TYR A 123 5.72 11.56 -3.38
C TYR A 123 4.44 11.77 -2.57
N GLY A 124 4.53 11.80 -1.23
CA GLY A 124 3.40 11.99 -0.32
C GLY A 124 2.60 10.72 -0.02
N GLY A 125 3.15 9.54 -0.31
CA GLY A 125 2.55 8.25 0.06
C GLY A 125 2.55 8.02 1.57
N ILE A 126 1.60 7.22 2.05
CA ILE A 126 1.51 6.80 3.46
C ILE A 126 2.28 5.50 3.63
N CYS A 127 3.16 5.43 4.61
CA CYS A 127 3.81 4.18 4.99
C CYS A 127 3.29 3.70 6.35
N LEU A 128 2.63 2.56 6.35
CA LEU A 128 2.19 1.85 7.56
C LEU A 128 3.16 0.72 7.85
N HIS A 129 3.16 0.28 9.11
CA HIS A 129 4.04 -0.79 9.52
C HIS A 129 3.32 -1.75 10.45
N ASP A 130 3.30 -3.04 10.09
CA ASP A 130 2.78 -4.05 10.98
C ASP A 130 3.78 -4.40 12.09
N VAL A 131 3.29 -4.55 13.29
CA VAL A 131 4.09 -4.96 14.46
C VAL A 131 3.36 -6.02 15.25
N SER A 132 4.05 -7.12 15.54
CA SER A 132 3.46 -8.23 16.28
C SER A 132 3.57 -8.09 17.80
N ILE A 133 4.48 -7.24 18.29
CA ILE A 133 4.70 -6.99 19.72
C ILE A 133 5.08 -5.53 19.99
N ILE A 134 4.74 -5.04 21.18
CA ILE A 134 5.01 -3.66 21.63
C ILE A 134 6.49 -3.32 21.58
N ASP A 135 7.36 -4.29 21.90
CA ASP A 135 8.82 -4.11 21.93
C ASP A 135 9.39 -3.75 20.54
N LEU A 136 8.83 -4.29 19.48
CA LEU A 136 9.18 -3.92 18.10
C LEU A 136 8.72 -2.49 17.75
N ARG A 137 7.58 -2.04 18.26
CA ARG A 137 7.13 -0.64 18.14
C ARG A 137 8.13 0.33 18.72
N THR A 138 8.58 0.05 19.95
CA THR A 138 9.52 0.93 20.68
C THR A 138 10.90 0.99 20.01
N ARG A 139 11.39 -0.12 19.50
CA ARG A 139 12.67 -0.17 18.78
C ARG A 139 12.66 0.60 17.47
N ARG A 140 11.51 0.63 16.78
CA ARG A 140 11.36 1.26 15.46
C ARG A 140 11.10 2.76 15.51
N SER A 141 10.34 3.24 16.48
CA SER A 141 10.17 4.67 16.72
C SER A 141 11.47 5.39 17.05
N ARG A 142 12.49 4.65 17.53
CA ARG A 142 13.84 5.17 17.77
C ARG A 142 14.74 5.17 16.53
N ARG A 143 14.38 4.45 15.44
CA ARG A 143 15.18 4.35 14.23
C ARG A 143 14.67 5.19 13.05
N VAL A 144 13.42 5.59 13.11
CA VAL A 144 12.81 6.46 12.09
C VAL A 144 12.39 7.74 12.78
N PRO A 145 13.09 8.87 12.60
CA PRO A 145 12.57 10.16 13.06
C PRO A 145 11.25 10.40 12.34
N MET A 146 10.20 10.59 13.14
CA MET A 146 8.95 11.12 12.61
C MET A 146 9.20 12.58 12.24
N GLY A 147 9.43 12.82 10.94
CA GLY A 147 9.42 14.16 10.36
C GLY A 147 7.99 14.60 10.09
#